data_40ef88ab26ed9ad5108af325754747ed
#
_entry.id   40ef88ab26ed9ad5108af325754747ed
#
_cell.length_a   1.000
_cell.length_b   1.000
_cell.length_c   1.000
_cell.angle_alpha   90.00
_cell.angle_beta   90.00
_cell.angle_gamma   90.00
#
_symmetry.space_group_name_H-M   'P 1'
#
loop_
_entity.id
_entity.type
_entity.pdbx_description
1 polymer ?
#
loop_
_entity_poly.entity_id
_entity_poly.type
_entity_poly.pdbx_seq_one_letter_code
_entity_poly.pdbx_strand_id
1 'polypeptide(L)'
;MNMQNPDRLYLVTGASGYVGGRLVRVLLEDKKRVRVLVRDAKKIQGHEWSSEVEICEGNASNPQDLERALRGVHTAYYLLHSINVATDFEDVEAQMARNFAQVSEKCDVKQIVYLGG
;
A
#
# COMPACT_ATOMS: atom_id res chain seq x y z
N MET A 1 -8.05 -6.34 -28.27
CA MET A 1 -6.95 -5.65 -27.64
C MET A 1 -6.99 -5.80 -26.13
N ASN A 2 -5.89 -6.17 -25.57
CA ASN A 2 -5.80 -6.34 -24.14
C ASN A 2 -5.64 -4.97 -23.47
N MET A 3 -6.59 -4.65 -22.62
CA MET A 3 -6.58 -3.38 -21.92
C MET A 3 -5.69 -3.39 -20.67
N GLN A 4 -5.23 -4.57 -20.28
CA GLN A 4 -4.39 -4.68 -19.12
C GLN A 4 -2.94 -4.51 -19.50
N ASN A 5 -2.25 -3.72 -18.70
CA ASN A 5 -0.82 -3.54 -18.85
C ASN A 5 -0.12 -4.40 -17.81
N PRO A 6 0.59 -5.45 -18.22
CA PRO A 6 1.25 -6.34 -17.24
C PRO A 6 2.34 -5.65 -16.44
N ASP A 7 2.78 -4.47 -16.88
CA ASP A 7 3.80 -3.72 -16.16
C ASP A 7 3.21 -2.79 -15.10
N ARG A 8 1.91 -2.70 -15.01
CA ARG A 8 1.30 -1.87 -13.99
C ARG A 8 1.62 -2.42 -12.61
N LEU A 9 2.04 -1.54 -11.75
CA LEU A 9 2.43 -1.90 -10.40
C LEU A 9 1.35 -1.47 -9.43
N TYR A 10 0.98 -2.38 -8.56
CA TYR A 10 -0.07 -2.16 -7.57
C TYR A 10 0.57 -2.15 -6.20
N LEU A 11 0.34 -1.09 -5.45
CA LEU A 11 0.85 -0.98 -4.09
C LEU A 11 -0.23 -1.33 -3.10
N VAL A 12 0.09 -2.17 -2.13
CA VAL A 12 -0.80 -2.45 -1.02
C VAL A 12 -0.14 -1.97 0.26
N THR A 13 -0.79 -1.02 0.94
CA THR A 13 -0.38 -0.63 2.27
C THR A 13 -1.22 -1.43 3.27
N GLY A 14 -0.65 -1.73 4.42
CA GLY A 14 -1.35 -2.54 5.39
C GLY A 14 -1.39 -4.02 5.04
N ALA A 15 -0.41 -4.48 4.26
CA ALA A 15 -0.38 -5.88 3.78
C ALA A 15 -0.25 -6.89 4.91
N SER A 16 0.28 -6.47 6.06
CA SER A 16 0.42 -7.38 7.19
C SER A 16 -0.92 -7.66 7.88
N GLY A 17 -1.95 -6.89 7.58
CA GLY A 17 -3.26 -7.11 8.15
C GLY A 17 -4.05 -8.15 7.38
N TYR A 18 -5.19 -8.55 7.94
CA TYR A 18 -6.01 -9.59 7.36
C TYR A 18 -6.51 -9.22 5.96
N VAL A 19 -7.09 -8.02 5.84
CA VAL A 19 -7.64 -7.59 4.55
C VAL A 19 -6.54 -7.39 3.54
N GLY A 20 -5.44 -6.75 3.97
CA GLY A 20 -4.33 -6.48 3.07
C GLY A 20 -3.70 -7.74 2.54
N GLY A 21 -3.52 -8.74 3.40
CA GLY A 21 -2.94 -10.01 2.95
C GLY A 21 -3.81 -10.72 1.95
N ARG A 22 -5.13 -10.70 2.15
CA ARG A 22 -6.04 -11.30 1.19
C ARG A 22 -6.04 -10.57 -0.13
N LEU A 23 -5.96 -9.25 -0.08
CA LEU A 23 -5.89 -8.44 -1.30
C LEU A 23 -4.64 -8.76 -2.11
N VAL A 24 -3.50 -8.89 -1.43
CA VAL A 24 -2.26 -9.27 -2.12
C VAL A 24 -2.45 -10.58 -2.86
N ARG A 25 -3.04 -11.56 -2.19
CA ARG A 25 -3.25 -12.87 -2.81
C ARG A 25 -4.14 -12.76 -4.06
N VAL A 26 -5.22 -11.99 -3.97
CA VAL A 26 -6.12 -11.82 -5.11
C VAL A 26 -5.40 -11.16 -6.28
N LEU A 27 -4.62 -10.12 -5.99
CA LEU A 27 -3.88 -9.42 -7.04
C LEU A 27 -2.86 -10.33 -7.72
N LEU A 28 -2.17 -11.14 -6.94
CA LEU A 28 -1.19 -12.06 -7.50
C LEU A 28 -1.86 -13.16 -8.33
N GLU A 29 -3.01 -13.64 -7.89
CA GLU A 29 -3.77 -14.62 -8.67
C GLU A 29 -4.20 -14.03 -10.00
N ASP A 30 -4.42 -12.72 -10.03
CA ASP A 30 -4.79 -12.01 -11.25
C ASP A 30 -3.56 -11.56 -12.03
N LYS A 31 -2.40 -12.06 -11.66
CA LYS A 31 -1.12 -11.84 -12.34
C LYS A 31 -0.69 -10.38 -12.37
N LYS A 32 -1.04 -9.64 -11.33
CA LYS A 32 -0.60 -8.26 -11.18
C LYS A 32 0.76 -8.20 -10.53
N ARG A 33 1.52 -7.16 -10.85
CA ARG A 33 2.74 -6.85 -10.11
C ARG A 33 2.34 -6.15 -8.83
N VAL A 34 2.84 -6.63 -7.71
CA VAL A 34 2.45 -6.09 -6.41
C VAL A 34 3.66 -5.65 -5.62
N ARG A 35 3.57 -4.46 -5.06
CA ARG A 35 4.52 -3.98 -4.07
C ARG A 35 3.76 -3.80 -2.77
N VAL A 36 4.40 -4.11 -1.66
CA VAL A 36 3.79 -3.88 -0.35
C VAL A 36 4.63 -2.89 0.42
N LEU A 37 3.98 -2.02 1.18
CA LEU A 37 4.65 -1.12 2.12
C LEU A 37 4.35 -1.62 3.51
N VAL A 38 5.38 -2.00 4.23
CA VAL A 38 5.26 -2.54 5.58
C VAL A 38 6.28 -1.89 6.48
N ARG A 39 5.96 -1.76 7.76
CA ARG A 39 6.89 -1.19 8.72
C ARG A 39 8.02 -2.15 9.03
N ASP A 40 7.72 -3.44 9.07
CA ASP A 40 8.69 -4.47 9.43
C ASP A 40 8.46 -5.66 8.52
N ALA A 41 9.43 -5.89 7.64
CA ALA A 41 9.33 -6.95 6.66
C ALA A 41 9.22 -8.33 7.31
N LYS A 42 9.70 -8.47 8.55
CA LYS A 42 9.60 -9.74 9.25
C LYS A 42 8.16 -10.17 9.50
N LYS A 43 7.25 -9.20 9.59
CA LYS A 43 5.85 -9.51 9.87
C LYS A 43 5.15 -10.18 8.72
N ILE A 44 5.70 -10.11 7.52
CA ILE A 44 5.07 -10.74 6.36
C ILE A 44 5.84 -11.94 5.84
N GLN A 45 6.94 -12.32 6.47
CA GLN A 45 7.75 -13.44 6.01
C GLN A 45 7.00 -14.78 6.05
N GLY A 46 6.03 -14.89 6.94
CA GLY A 46 5.26 -16.12 7.04
C GLY A 46 4.17 -16.29 6.00
N HIS A 47 3.94 -15.28 5.18
CA HIS A 47 2.92 -15.37 4.13
C HIS A 47 3.49 -16.07 2.90
N GLU A 48 2.68 -16.93 2.30
CA GLU A 48 3.08 -17.66 1.11
C GLU A 48 3.50 -16.74 -0.02
N TRP A 49 2.86 -15.59 -0.11
CA TRP A 49 3.10 -14.67 -1.21
C TRP A 49 4.31 -13.75 -0.99
N SER A 50 4.97 -13.84 0.15
CA SER A 50 6.03 -12.88 0.47
C SER A 50 7.17 -12.87 -0.54
N SER A 51 7.43 -14.00 -1.18
CA SER A 51 8.49 -14.07 -2.18
C SER A 51 8.04 -13.60 -3.57
N GLU A 52 6.76 -13.30 -3.72
CA GLU A 52 6.21 -12.93 -5.03
C GLU A 52 5.94 -11.43 -5.15
N VAL A 53 6.25 -10.66 -4.14
CA VAL A 53 5.98 -9.23 -4.12
C VAL A 53 7.26 -8.45 -3.93
N GLU A 54 7.23 -7.18 -4.34
CA GLU A 54 8.29 -6.24 -3.98
C GLU A 54 7.99 -5.74 -2.57
N ILE A 55 8.96 -5.78 -1.72
CA ILE A 55 8.77 -5.34 -0.34
C ILE A 55 9.47 -4.00 -0.15
N CYS A 56 8.68 -3.01 0.24
CA CYS A 56 9.20 -1.71 0.61
C CYS A 56 9.00 -1.56 2.11
N GLU A 57 10.08 -1.48 2.84
CA GLU A 57 10.00 -1.32 4.28
C GLU A 57 10.08 0.15 4.62
N GLY A 58 9.09 0.65 5.35
CA GLY A 58 9.06 2.06 5.71
C GLY A 58 7.82 2.41 6.49
N ASN A 59 7.76 3.66 6.87
CA ASN A 59 6.68 4.20 7.68
C ASN A 59 5.78 5.07 6.81
N ALA A 60 4.50 4.72 6.75
CA ALA A 60 3.55 5.45 5.93
C ALA A 60 3.32 6.90 6.40
N SER A 61 3.74 7.23 7.61
CA SER A 61 3.65 8.61 8.08
C SER A 61 4.84 9.46 7.63
N ASN A 62 5.83 8.85 7.02
CA ASN A 62 7.02 9.54 6.53
C ASN A 62 6.88 9.77 5.03
N PRO A 63 6.80 11.05 4.59
CA PRO A 63 6.61 11.34 3.16
C PRO A 63 7.70 10.76 2.26
N GLN A 64 8.94 10.69 2.75
CA GLN A 64 10.03 10.13 1.94
C GLN A 64 9.85 8.63 1.75
N ASP A 65 9.40 7.93 2.79
CA ASP A 65 9.12 6.50 2.66
C ASP A 65 7.95 6.27 1.71
N LEU A 66 6.93 7.12 1.78
CA LEU A 66 5.80 7.05 0.86
C LEU A 66 6.25 7.28 -0.58
N GLU A 67 7.12 8.22 -0.80
CA GLU A 67 7.60 8.50 -2.15
C GLU A 67 8.31 7.26 -2.72
N ARG A 68 9.13 6.62 -1.90
CA ARG A 68 9.83 5.41 -2.32
C ARG A 68 8.84 4.29 -2.64
N ALA A 69 7.80 4.17 -1.84
CA ALA A 69 6.80 3.12 -2.02
C ALA A 69 5.91 3.38 -3.24
N LEU A 70 5.61 4.63 -3.52
CA LEU A 70 4.66 4.99 -4.57
C LEU A 70 5.30 5.20 -5.93
N ARG A 71 6.62 5.22 -6.00
CA ARG A 71 7.31 5.47 -7.26
C ARG A 71 7.01 4.35 -8.25
N GLY A 72 6.50 4.74 -9.42
CA GLY A 72 6.17 3.77 -10.47
C GLY A 72 4.86 3.05 -10.29
N VAL A 73 4.11 3.37 -9.24
CA VAL A 73 2.85 2.70 -8.94
C VAL A 73 1.72 3.25 -9.81
N HIS A 74 0.93 2.34 -10.37
CA HIS A 74 -0.28 2.72 -11.12
C HIS A 74 -1.47 2.86 -10.18
N THR A 75 -1.68 1.89 -9.31
CA THR A 75 -2.82 1.85 -8.41
C THR A 75 -2.33 1.58 -7.00
N ALA A 76 -2.78 2.38 -6.06
CA ALA A 76 -2.41 2.24 -4.66
C ALA A 76 -3.65 1.94 -3.82
N TYR A 77 -3.56 0.87 -3.05
CA TYR A 77 -4.61 0.50 -2.11
C TYR A 77 -4.23 1.02 -0.73
N TYR A 78 -5.06 1.90 -0.21
CA TYR A 78 -4.85 2.53 1.08
C TYR A 78 -5.69 1.82 2.13
N LEU A 79 -5.06 0.93 2.88
CA LEU A 79 -5.72 0.16 3.92
C LEU A 79 -5.25 0.55 5.31
N LEU A 80 -4.45 1.58 5.38
CA LEU A 80 -3.90 2.02 6.65
C LEU A 80 -4.97 2.76 7.45
N HIS A 81 -5.09 2.38 8.68
CA HIS A 81 -5.87 3.17 9.62
C HIS A 81 -5.25 2.97 10.99
N SER A 82 -5.32 3.99 11.79
CA SER A 82 -4.81 3.91 13.14
C SER A 82 -5.91 3.36 14.02
N ILE A 83 -5.64 2.25 14.64
CA ILE A 83 -6.59 1.68 15.59
C ILE A 83 -6.27 2.11 17.01
N ASN A 84 -5.36 3.01 17.12
CA ASN A 84 -4.96 3.51 18.41
C ASN A 84 -5.98 4.49 18.92
N VAL A 85 -6.35 4.36 20.16
CA VAL A 85 -7.43 5.13 20.71
C VAL A 85 -7.00 6.46 21.28
N ALA A 86 -5.93 7.00 20.77
CA ALA A 86 -5.45 8.29 21.24
C ALA A 86 -6.46 9.38 20.90
N THR A 87 -6.46 10.45 21.69
CA THR A 87 -7.37 11.55 21.48
C THR A 87 -7.18 12.23 20.14
N ASP A 88 -5.98 12.10 19.56
CA ASP A 88 -5.64 12.72 18.28
C ASP A 88 -5.79 11.76 17.11
N PHE A 89 -6.52 10.71 17.31
CA PHE A 89 -6.68 9.66 16.32
C PHE A 89 -7.12 10.20 14.96
N GLU A 90 -8.16 11.03 14.95
CA GLU A 90 -8.69 11.55 13.69
C GLU A 90 -7.69 12.46 12.99
N ASP A 91 -6.97 13.25 13.75
CA ASP A 91 -5.96 14.15 13.17
C ASP A 91 -4.82 13.37 12.55
N VAL A 92 -4.38 12.31 13.22
CA VAL A 92 -3.31 11.49 12.70
C VAL A 92 -3.73 10.79 11.41
N GLU A 93 -4.94 10.22 11.40
CA GLU A 93 -5.42 9.57 10.20
C GLU A 93 -5.59 10.53 9.05
N ALA A 94 -6.14 11.70 9.34
CA ALA A 94 -6.34 12.72 8.30
C ALA A 94 -5.01 13.16 7.73
N GLN A 95 -4.00 13.32 8.58
CA GLN A 95 -2.68 13.74 8.11
C GLN A 95 -2.04 12.66 7.26
N MET A 96 -2.16 11.41 7.67
CA MET A 96 -1.61 10.30 6.89
C MET A 96 -2.29 10.21 5.53
N ALA A 97 -3.61 10.37 5.50
CA ALA A 97 -4.34 10.31 4.23
C ALA A 97 -3.94 11.47 3.32
N ARG A 98 -3.76 12.67 3.87
CA ARG A 98 -3.31 13.81 3.07
C ARG A 98 -1.92 13.59 2.51
N ASN A 99 -1.02 13.08 3.34
CA ASN A 99 0.33 12.78 2.89
C ASN A 99 0.31 11.75 1.77
N PHE A 100 -0.49 10.73 1.94
CA PHE A 100 -0.61 9.69 0.93
C PHE A 100 -1.11 10.25 -0.39
N ALA A 101 -2.14 11.08 -0.34
CA ALA A 101 -2.70 11.68 -1.53
C ALA A 101 -1.70 12.62 -2.22
N GLN A 102 -1.01 13.43 -1.43
CA GLN A 102 -0.03 14.38 -1.99
C GLN A 102 1.13 13.66 -2.66
N VAL A 103 1.67 12.63 -2.00
CA VAL A 103 2.79 11.91 -2.55
C VAL A 103 2.35 11.08 -3.77
N SER A 104 1.14 10.53 -3.73
CA SER A 104 0.60 9.81 -4.86
C SER A 104 0.50 10.71 -6.09
N GLU A 105 0.05 11.94 -5.90
CA GLU A 105 -0.03 12.89 -7.00
C GLU A 105 1.35 13.23 -7.53
N LYS A 106 2.29 13.44 -6.64
CA LYS A 106 3.68 13.72 -7.03
C LYS A 106 4.29 12.58 -7.84
N CYS A 107 3.95 11.35 -7.48
CA CYS A 107 4.47 10.15 -8.16
C CYS A 107 3.63 9.73 -9.35
N ASP A 108 2.60 10.50 -9.69
CA ASP A 108 1.76 10.26 -10.86
C ASP A 108 0.99 8.93 -10.76
N VAL A 109 0.56 8.60 -9.56
CA VAL A 109 -0.29 7.43 -9.33
C VAL A 109 -1.65 7.69 -9.99
N LYS A 110 -2.14 6.74 -10.75
CA LYS A 110 -3.36 6.93 -11.53
C LYS A 110 -4.62 6.68 -10.73
N GLN A 111 -4.55 5.83 -9.72
CA GLN A 111 -5.73 5.47 -8.97
C GLN A 111 -5.38 5.16 -7.53
N ILE A 112 -6.16 5.69 -6.61
CA ILE A 112 -6.06 5.33 -5.20
C ILE A 112 -7.37 4.69 -4.78
N VAL A 113 -7.29 3.54 -4.16
CA VAL A 113 -8.45 2.85 -3.63
C VAL A 113 -8.39 2.91 -2.11
N TYR A 114 -9.37 3.55 -1.52
CA TYR A 114 -9.47 3.64 -0.07
C TYR A 114 -10.42 2.56 0.42
N LEU A 115 -9.97 1.75 1.34
CA LEU A 115 -10.83 0.77 1.98
C LEU A 115 -10.97 1.17 3.44
N GLY A 116 -12.10 1.75 3.74
CA GLY A 116 -12.40 2.20 5.10
C GLY A 116 -12.73 1.04 6.00
N GLY A 117 -12.37 1.19 7.24
CA GLY A 117 -12.68 0.19 8.23
C GLY A 117 -13.97 0.45 8.97
#